data_7f9e10fb66a6dc6bf911eac70cb77200
#
_entry.id   7f9e10fb66a6dc6bf911eac70cb77200
#
_cell.length_a   1.000
_cell.length_b   1.000
_cell.length_c   1.000
_cell.angle_alpha   90.00
_cell.angle_beta   90.00
_cell.angle_gamma   90.00
#
_symmetry.space_group_name_H-M   'P 1'
#
loop_
_entity.id
_entity.type
_entity.pdbx_description
1 polymer ?
#
loop_
_entity_poly.entity_id
_entity_poly.type
_entity_poly.pdbx_seq_one_letter_code
_entity_poly.pdbx_strand_id
1 'polypeptide(L)'
;MSILVVSHDAGGAEILSCWIKHLKIKEKIIYCLKGPAISIFKRNIGSFENLHEKDIKKIKIKKIITGTSWDSDIEKKIILYGKKNKIFTCSFLDHWNNYLERFTLKKKKVFPDKIIVSDHYAFGIAKKKFKNVPIQLIKNYYKLEVLKKIKLKKNKIIKKILYVAEPIREHAIKQHNNPMYWGYDEFSS
;
A
#
# COMPACT_ATOMS: atom_id res chain seq x y z
N MET A 1 -17.98 0.19 -17.49
CA MET A 1 -17.72 0.36 -16.04
C MET A 1 -16.25 0.06 -15.81
N SER A 2 -15.57 0.82 -14.96
CA SER A 2 -14.11 0.75 -14.76
C SER A 2 -13.75 0.36 -13.33
N ILE A 3 -12.52 -0.17 -13.14
CA ILE A 3 -11.92 -0.36 -11.82
C ILE A 3 -11.08 0.87 -11.52
N LEU A 4 -11.32 1.54 -10.41
CA LEU A 4 -10.49 2.64 -9.93
C LEU A 4 -9.40 2.09 -9.00
N VAL A 5 -8.15 2.41 -9.31
CA VAL A 5 -6.97 2.07 -8.51
C VAL A 5 -6.40 3.34 -7.89
N VAL A 6 -6.23 3.34 -6.56
CA VAL A 6 -5.75 4.51 -5.81
C VAL A 6 -4.58 4.11 -4.92
N SER A 7 -3.47 4.84 -4.98
CA SER A 7 -2.32 4.59 -4.10
C SER A 7 -1.47 5.84 -3.94
N HIS A 8 -0.85 5.98 -2.76
CA HIS A 8 0.11 7.02 -2.43
C HIS A 8 1.47 6.45 -2.05
N ASP A 9 1.52 5.61 -1.02
CA ASP A 9 2.77 5.13 -0.41
C ASP A 9 3.49 4.09 -1.27
N ALA A 10 4.82 4.07 -1.14
CA ALA A 10 5.68 3.20 -1.95
C ALA A 10 5.38 1.71 -1.73
N GLY A 11 5.26 1.24 -0.49
CA GLY A 11 5.00 -0.17 -0.19
C GLY A 11 3.70 -0.67 -0.79
N GLY A 12 2.60 0.06 -0.57
CA GLY A 12 1.30 -0.24 -1.15
C GLY A 12 1.32 -0.22 -2.68
N ALA A 13 2.03 0.75 -3.28
CA ALA A 13 2.16 0.87 -4.73
C ALA A 13 2.93 -0.30 -5.35
N GLU A 14 4.01 -0.78 -4.72
CA GLU A 14 4.78 -1.94 -5.19
C GLU A 14 3.94 -3.21 -5.22
N ILE A 15 3.26 -3.52 -4.11
CA ILE A 15 2.43 -4.72 -4.02
C ILE A 15 1.25 -4.64 -5.00
N LEU A 16 0.57 -3.50 -5.04
CA LEU A 16 -0.64 -3.32 -5.85
C LEU A 16 -0.33 -3.31 -7.34
N SER A 17 0.72 -2.62 -7.78
CA SER A 17 1.12 -2.59 -9.20
C SER A 17 1.60 -3.95 -9.70
N CYS A 18 2.40 -4.68 -8.90
CA CYS A 18 2.81 -6.05 -9.24
C CYS A 18 1.61 -7.00 -9.29
N TRP A 19 0.65 -6.88 -8.39
CA TRP A 19 -0.56 -7.68 -8.40
C TRP A 19 -1.40 -7.41 -9.67
N ILE A 20 -1.62 -6.15 -10.04
CA ILE A 20 -2.34 -5.76 -11.26
C ILE A 20 -1.64 -6.30 -12.51
N LYS A 21 -0.31 -6.19 -12.58
CA LYS A 21 0.49 -6.72 -13.69
C LYS A 21 0.28 -8.22 -13.92
N HIS A 22 0.11 -8.99 -12.84
CA HIS A 22 -0.10 -10.43 -12.90
C HIS A 22 -1.56 -10.85 -13.12
N LEU A 23 -2.50 -9.94 -12.90
CA LEU A 23 -3.90 -10.20 -13.19
C LEU A 23 -4.18 -9.89 -14.66
N LYS A 24 -4.78 -10.84 -15.34
CA LYS A 24 -5.33 -10.62 -16.70
C LYS A 24 -6.69 -9.94 -16.58
N ILE A 25 -6.71 -8.70 -16.06
CA ILE A 25 -7.94 -7.92 -15.91
C ILE A 25 -8.42 -7.48 -17.28
N LYS A 26 -9.66 -7.83 -17.64
CA LYS A 26 -10.31 -7.43 -18.91
C LYS A 26 -10.98 -6.06 -18.80
N GLU A 27 -11.32 -5.63 -17.61
CA GLU A 27 -11.97 -4.34 -17.37
C GLU A 27 -10.98 -3.17 -17.52
N LYS A 28 -11.49 -2.02 -17.98
CA LYS A 28 -10.71 -0.78 -18.01
C LYS A 28 -10.28 -0.39 -16.59
N ILE A 29 -8.97 -0.22 -16.39
CA ILE A 29 -8.41 0.29 -15.13
C ILE A 29 -8.16 1.78 -15.28
N ILE A 30 -8.54 2.56 -14.28
CA ILE A 30 -8.30 3.99 -14.16
C ILE A 30 -7.47 4.20 -12.90
N TYR A 31 -6.44 5.02 -13.01
CA TYR A 31 -5.51 5.26 -11.93
C TYR A 31 -5.72 6.66 -11.34
N CYS A 32 -5.70 6.76 -10.01
CA CYS A 32 -5.61 8.01 -9.26
C CYS A 32 -4.50 7.86 -8.23
N LEU A 33 -3.30 8.17 -8.66
CA LEU A 33 -2.07 7.95 -7.91
C LEU A 33 -1.47 9.27 -7.46
N LYS A 34 -0.84 9.30 -6.29
CA LYS A 34 -0.10 10.42 -5.74
C LYS A 34 1.25 9.98 -5.18
N GLY A 35 2.12 10.95 -4.91
CA GLY A 35 3.42 10.70 -4.30
C GLY A 35 4.25 9.67 -5.05
N PRO A 36 5.00 8.82 -4.34
CA PRO A 36 5.87 7.80 -4.93
C PRO A 36 5.14 6.74 -5.76
N ALA A 37 3.83 6.56 -5.57
CA ALA A 37 3.06 5.58 -6.33
C ALA A 37 3.10 5.86 -7.84
N ILE A 38 3.18 7.11 -8.27
CA ILE A 38 3.20 7.48 -9.69
C ILE A 38 4.40 6.84 -10.41
N SER A 39 5.60 7.04 -9.88
CA SER A 39 6.84 6.49 -10.48
C SER A 39 6.89 4.97 -10.42
N ILE A 40 6.41 4.37 -9.32
CA ILE A 40 6.36 2.93 -9.11
C ILE A 40 5.42 2.26 -10.12
N PHE A 41 4.22 2.79 -10.29
CA PHE A 41 3.28 2.26 -11.27
C PHE A 41 3.80 2.41 -12.70
N LYS A 42 4.40 3.56 -13.06
CA LYS A 42 5.06 3.73 -14.36
C LYS A 42 6.13 2.67 -14.62
N ARG A 43 6.96 2.39 -13.62
CA ARG A 43 8.02 1.36 -13.73
C ARG A 43 7.45 -0.06 -13.89
N ASN A 44 6.37 -0.40 -13.17
CA ASN A 44 5.86 -1.77 -13.11
C ASN A 44 4.82 -2.10 -14.19
N ILE A 45 4.03 -1.12 -14.61
CA ILE A 45 2.90 -1.31 -15.54
C ILE A 45 3.14 -0.63 -16.90
N GLY A 46 3.95 0.43 -16.94
CA GLY A 46 4.16 1.27 -18.14
C GLY A 46 3.35 2.56 -18.08
N SER A 47 3.05 3.09 -19.26
CA SER A 47 2.29 4.35 -19.39
C SER A 47 0.83 4.17 -19.04
N PHE A 48 0.26 5.13 -18.33
CA PHE A 48 -1.16 5.21 -18.00
C PHE A 48 -1.60 6.66 -17.84
N GLU A 49 -2.89 6.89 -18.00
CA GLU A 49 -3.51 8.17 -17.64
C GLU A 49 -3.76 8.22 -16.13
N ASN A 50 -3.24 9.26 -15.47
CA ASN A 50 -3.43 9.47 -14.04
C ASN A 50 -4.55 10.48 -13.81
N LEU A 51 -5.68 10.03 -13.31
CA LEU A 51 -6.85 10.83 -13.06
C LEU A 51 -6.64 11.74 -11.84
N HIS A 52 -7.11 12.97 -11.92
CA HIS A 52 -7.16 13.84 -10.76
C HIS A 52 -8.30 13.44 -9.81
N GLU A 53 -8.07 13.51 -8.50
CA GLU A 53 -9.05 13.13 -7.45
C GLU A 53 -10.45 13.79 -7.64
N LYS A 54 -10.46 15.08 -8.05
CA LYS A 54 -11.71 15.84 -8.30
C LYS A 54 -12.56 15.27 -9.43
N ASP A 55 -11.95 14.56 -10.37
CA ASP A 55 -12.63 14.05 -11.56
C ASP A 55 -13.21 12.63 -11.36
N ILE A 56 -12.91 11.99 -10.25
CA ILE A 56 -13.42 10.64 -9.92
C ILE A 56 -14.96 10.58 -9.98
N LYS A 57 -15.63 11.65 -9.56
CA LYS A 57 -17.10 11.73 -9.57
C LYS A 57 -17.72 11.70 -10.98
N LYS A 58 -16.93 12.02 -12.03
CA LYS A 58 -17.39 12.04 -13.43
C LYS A 58 -17.35 10.66 -14.08
N ILE A 59 -16.83 9.64 -13.39
CA ILE A 59 -16.57 8.33 -13.97
C ILE A 59 -17.48 7.26 -13.37
N LYS A 60 -17.98 6.37 -14.23
CA LYS A 60 -18.74 5.20 -13.80
C LYS A 60 -17.82 4.10 -13.31
N ILE A 61 -17.70 3.96 -11.98
CA ILE A 61 -16.82 3.04 -11.29
C ILE A 61 -17.61 1.79 -10.86
N LYS A 62 -17.06 0.59 -11.16
CA LYS A 62 -17.60 -0.70 -10.74
C LYS A 62 -17.00 -1.16 -9.40
N LYS A 63 -15.72 -0.92 -9.21
CA LYS A 63 -14.95 -1.36 -8.04
C LYS A 63 -13.83 -0.38 -7.76
N ILE A 64 -13.50 -0.22 -6.50
CA ILE A 64 -12.36 0.58 -6.03
C ILE A 64 -11.34 -0.36 -5.40
N ILE A 65 -10.07 -0.21 -5.78
CA ILE A 65 -8.94 -0.93 -5.20
C ILE A 65 -7.93 0.10 -4.73
N THR A 66 -7.53 0.02 -3.46
CA THR A 66 -6.59 0.98 -2.89
C THR A 66 -5.35 0.30 -2.32
N GLY A 67 -4.22 1.02 -2.31
CA GLY A 67 -3.19 0.79 -1.31
C GLY A 67 -3.67 1.23 0.07
N THR A 68 -2.75 1.36 1.00
CA THR A 68 -2.98 1.98 2.32
C THR A 68 -1.84 2.92 2.66
N SER A 69 -2.16 4.04 3.28
CA SER A 69 -1.20 5.00 3.79
C SER A 69 -1.59 5.46 5.20
N TRP A 70 -0.60 5.65 6.06
CA TRP A 70 -0.82 6.31 7.34
C TRP A 70 -0.60 7.83 7.25
N ASP A 71 0.22 8.27 6.30
CA ASP A 71 0.60 9.69 6.07
C ASP A 71 -0.38 10.41 5.13
N SER A 72 -0.88 9.72 4.09
CA SER A 72 -1.84 10.27 3.12
C SER A 72 -3.29 9.92 3.44
N ASP A 73 -4.19 10.82 3.11
CA ASP A 73 -5.64 10.62 3.29
C ASP A 73 -6.37 10.21 2.00
N ILE A 74 -5.68 10.13 0.86
CA ILE A 74 -6.35 9.91 -0.42
C ILE A 74 -7.10 8.58 -0.45
N GLU A 75 -6.47 7.48 -0.03
CA GLU A 75 -7.10 6.15 -0.02
C GLU A 75 -8.31 6.15 0.91
N LYS A 76 -8.19 6.73 2.11
CA LYS A 76 -9.27 6.83 3.10
C LYS A 76 -10.46 7.62 2.58
N LYS A 77 -10.22 8.75 1.89
CA LYS A 77 -11.27 9.57 1.26
C LYS A 77 -11.99 8.79 0.17
N ILE A 78 -11.25 8.01 -0.63
CA ILE A 78 -11.84 7.24 -1.72
C ILE A 78 -12.59 6.00 -1.21
N ILE A 79 -12.14 5.36 -0.13
CA ILE A 79 -12.91 4.31 0.54
C ILE A 79 -14.26 4.88 1.04
N LEU A 80 -14.23 6.06 1.68
CA LEU A 80 -15.44 6.74 2.14
C LEU A 80 -16.36 7.11 0.98
N TYR A 81 -15.82 7.57 -0.14
CA TYR A 81 -16.56 7.82 -1.38
C TYR A 81 -17.23 6.53 -1.89
N GLY A 82 -16.49 5.43 -1.95
CA GLY A 82 -17.02 4.12 -2.34
C GLY A 82 -18.20 3.69 -1.48
N LYS A 83 -18.07 3.80 -0.16
CA LYS A 83 -19.16 3.50 0.77
C LYS A 83 -20.40 4.34 0.53
N LYS A 84 -20.26 5.66 0.38
CA LYS A 84 -21.38 6.57 0.11
C LYS A 84 -22.10 6.26 -1.19
N ASN A 85 -21.39 5.76 -2.19
CA ASN A 85 -21.93 5.44 -3.51
C ASN A 85 -22.23 3.95 -3.72
N LYS A 86 -22.17 3.12 -2.66
CA LYS A 86 -22.39 1.67 -2.71
C LYS A 86 -21.48 0.95 -3.73
N ILE A 87 -20.24 1.45 -3.90
CA ILE A 87 -19.22 0.86 -4.76
C ILE A 87 -18.35 -0.04 -3.89
N PHE A 88 -18.18 -1.30 -4.27
CA PHE A 88 -17.31 -2.25 -3.55
C PHE A 88 -15.88 -1.75 -3.48
N THR A 89 -15.32 -1.74 -2.27
CA THR A 89 -13.97 -1.25 -1.97
C THR A 89 -13.08 -2.37 -1.44
N CYS A 90 -11.83 -2.41 -1.93
CA CYS A 90 -10.85 -3.39 -1.50
C CYS A 90 -9.50 -2.69 -1.26
N SER A 91 -8.85 -2.95 -0.14
CA SER A 91 -7.57 -2.31 0.22
C SER A 91 -6.47 -3.31 0.45
N PHE A 92 -5.30 -3.04 -0.13
CA PHE A 92 -4.08 -3.79 0.12
C PHE A 92 -3.35 -3.20 1.34
N LEU A 93 -3.15 -4.04 2.34
CA LEU A 93 -2.40 -3.71 3.54
C LEU A 93 -0.98 -4.28 3.41
N ASP A 94 -0.02 -3.40 3.25
CA ASP A 94 1.36 -3.70 2.85
C ASP A 94 2.36 -3.76 4.01
N HIS A 95 1.92 -3.44 5.22
CA HIS A 95 2.77 -3.32 6.40
C HIS A 95 2.19 -4.05 7.61
N TRP A 96 2.99 -4.20 8.68
CA TRP A 96 2.58 -4.84 9.93
C TRP A 96 2.22 -3.86 11.04
N ASN A 97 2.46 -2.56 10.83
CA ASN A 97 2.23 -1.49 11.80
C ASN A 97 1.12 -0.52 11.34
N ASN A 98 0.64 0.29 12.28
CA ASN A 98 -0.31 1.39 12.06
C ASN A 98 -1.61 0.94 11.36
N TYR A 99 -2.12 -0.25 11.72
CA TYR A 99 -3.26 -0.88 11.04
C TYR A 99 -4.52 -0.05 11.10
N LEU A 100 -4.86 0.51 12.28
CA LEU A 100 -6.06 1.31 12.45
C LEU A 100 -5.87 2.73 11.89
N GLU A 101 -4.69 3.28 12.02
CA GLU A 101 -4.30 4.61 11.54
C GLU A 101 -4.43 4.70 10.02
N ARG A 102 -4.06 3.63 9.30
CA ARG A 102 -4.21 3.52 7.84
C ARG A 102 -5.65 3.60 7.35
N PHE A 103 -6.61 3.38 8.24
CA PHE A 103 -8.05 3.45 7.98
C PHE A 103 -8.75 4.50 8.86
N THR A 104 -8.00 5.43 9.45
CA THR A 104 -8.58 6.51 10.25
C THR A 104 -8.49 7.84 9.51
N LEU A 105 -9.64 8.45 9.22
CA LEU A 105 -9.77 9.76 8.60
C LEU A 105 -10.44 10.72 9.57
N LYS A 106 -9.77 11.81 9.96
CA LYS A 106 -10.31 12.80 10.90
C LYS A 106 -10.93 12.13 12.15
N LYS A 107 -10.17 11.25 12.82
CA LYS A 107 -10.58 10.47 14.01
C LYS A 107 -11.70 9.44 13.78
N LYS A 108 -12.24 9.30 12.55
CA LYS A 108 -13.28 8.32 12.20
C LYS A 108 -12.66 7.14 11.46
N LYS A 109 -13.06 5.92 11.81
CA LYS A 109 -12.64 4.69 11.13
C LYS A 109 -13.39 4.54 9.80
N VAL A 110 -12.65 4.32 8.71
CA VAL A 110 -13.17 4.18 7.35
C VAL A 110 -12.62 2.89 6.77
N PHE A 111 -13.28 1.77 7.04
CA PHE A 111 -12.86 0.46 6.57
C PHE A 111 -13.39 0.16 5.16
N PRO A 112 -12.62 -0.52 4.29
CA PRO A 112 -13.11 -1.04 3.02
C PRO A 112 -14.05 -2.25 3.25
N ASP A 113 -14.68 -2.73 2.17
CA ASP A 113 -15.50 -3.94 2.23
C ASP A 113 -14.63 -5.21 2.33
N LYS A 114 -13.35 -5.13 1.91
CA LYS A 114 -12.37 -6.22 2.02
C LYS A 114 -10.96 -5.67 2.19
N ILE A 115 -10.16 -6.35 3.02
CA ILE A 115 -8.72 -6.09 3.15
C ILE A 115 -7.96 -7.28 2.55
N ILE A 116 -6.92 -7.00 1.78
CA ILE A 116 -6.01 -7.98 1.20
C ILE A 116 -4.64 -7.83 1.86
N VAL A 117 -4.05 -8.95 2.23
CA VAL A 117 -2.69 -9.07 2.77
C VAL A 117 -1.91 -10.10 1.98
N SER A 118 -0.59 -10.02 2.00
CA SER A 118 0.28 -10.86 1.17
C SER A 118 1.22 -11.79 1.95
N ASP A 119 1.03 -11.89 3.28
CA ASP A 119 1.75 -12.83 4.13
C ASP A 119 0.90 -13.30 5.32
N HIS A 120 1.28 -14.44 5.90
CA HIS A 120 0.54 -15.06 7.01
C HIS A 120 0.62 -14.27 8.31
N TYR A 121 1.71 -13.54 8.54
CA TYR A 121 1.88 -12.71 9.74
C TYR A 121 0.92 -11.51 9.70
N ALA A 122 0.92 -10.77 8.58
CA ALA A 122 -0.04 -9.70 8.33
C ALA A 122 -1.50 -10.19 8.43
N PHE A 123 -1.79 -11.40 7.92
CA PHE A 123 -3.11 -12.00 7.99
C PHE A 123 -3.57 -12.23 9.44
N GLY A 124 -2.69 -12.77 10.29
CA GLY A 124 -2.98 -12.99 11.71
C GLY A 124 -3.26 -11.68 12.46
N ILE A 125 -2.45 -10.64 12.22
CA ILE A 125 -2.65 -9.32 12.83
C ILE A 125 -3.95 -8.69 12.31
N ALA A 126 -4.19 -8.71 10.99
CA ALA A 126 -5.37 -8.10 10.38
C ALA A 126 -6.66 -8.73 10.91
N LYS A 127 -6.73 -10.06 11.03
CA LYS A 127 -7.90 -10.74 11.62
C LYS A 127 -8.20 -10.30 13.05
N LYS A 128 -7.17 -10.12 13.86
CA LYS A 128 -7.33 -9.64 15.26
C LYS A 128 -7.81 -8.19 15.32
N LYS A 129 -7.32 -7.32 14.41
CA LYS A 129 -7.62 -5.87 14.43
C LYS A 129 -8.92 -5.50 13.72
N PHE A 130 -9.32 -6.23 12.67
CA PHE A 130 -10.48 -5.92 11.82
C PHE A 130 -11.55 -7.01 11.90
N LYS A 131 -12.16 -7.20 13.08
CA LYS A 131 -13.11 -8.29 13.35
C LYS A 131 -14.29 -8.35 12.37
N ASN A 132 -14.75 -7.21 11.84
CA ASN A 132 -15.93 -7.09 10.99
C ASN A 132 -15.60 -6.82 9.52
N VAL A 133 -14.34 -6.95 9.09
CA VAL A 133 -13.93 -6.76 7.70
C VAL A 133 -13.35 -8.08 7.19
N PRO A 134 -13.83 -8.62 6.08
CA PRO A 134 -13.26 -9.80 5.43
C PRO A 134 -11.78 -9.58 5.08
N ILE A 135 -10.91 -10.49 5.54
CA ILE A 135 -9.47 -10.48 5.25
C ILE A 135 -9.16 -11.59 4.26
N GLN A 136 -8.47 -11.27 3.18
CA GLN A 136 -8.02 -12.24 2.17
C GLN A 136 -6.50 -12.28 2.12
N LEU A 137 -5.93 -13.47 2.27
CA LEU A 137 -4.53 -13.72 2.02
C LEU A 137 -4.34 -14.06 0.54
N ILE A 138 -3.40 -13.37 -0.11
CA ILE A 138 -3.00 -13.65 -1.49
C ILE A 138 -1.49 -13.83 -1.59
N LYS A 139 -1.04 -14.31 -2.74
CA LYS A 139 0.38 -14.44 -3.07
C LYS A 139 1.05 -13.06 -3.17
N ASN A 140 2.25 -12.91 -2.61
CA ASN A 140 3.03 -11.68 -2.73
C ASN A 140 3.73 -11.61 -4.08
N TYR A 141 3.06 -10.99 -5.07
CA TYR A 141 3.59 -10.84 -6.42
C TYR A 141 4.81 -9.92 -6.49
N TYR A 142 4.91 -8.92 -5.62
CA TYR A 142 6.10 -8.08 -5.53
C TYR A 142 7.34 -8.91 -5.14
N LYS A 143 7.23 -9.74 -4.09
CA LYS A 143 8.30 -10.65 -3.68
C LYS A 143 8.74 -11.57 -4.84
N LEU A 144 7.79 -12.06 -5.62
CA LEU A 144 8.11 -12.91 -6.78
C LEU A 144 8.87 -12.15 -7.87
N GLU A 145 8.49 -10.91 -8.16
CA GLU A 145 9.21 -10.07 -9.13
C GLU A 145 10.63 -9.74 -8.64
N VAL A 146 10.81 -9.46 -7.36
CA VAL A 146 12.13 -9.24 -6.75
C VAL A 146 12.99 -10.50 -6.85
N LEU A 147 12.45 -11.67 -6.48
CA LEU A 147 13.18 -12.94 -6.54
C LEU A 147 13.63 -13.32 -7.95
N LYS A 148 12.84 -13.00 -8.99
CA LYS A 148 13.25 -13.22 -10.39
C LYS A 148 14.48 -12.38 -10.79
N LYS A 149 14.66 -11.21 -10.19
CA LYS A 149 15.79 -10.30 -10.48
C LYS A 149 17.05 -10.66 -9.70
N ILE A 150 16.91 -11.36 -8.58
CA ILE A 150 18.04 -11.74 -7.73
C ILE A 150 18.68 -13.00 -8.27
N LYS A 151 19.89 -12.87 -8.84
CA LYS A 151 20.77 -14.01 -9.13
C LYS A 151 21.50 -14.39 -7.84
N LEU A 152 20.97 -15.35 -7.10
CA LEU A 152 21.65 -15.89 -5.91
C LEU A 152 22.95 -16.60 -6.34
N LYS A 153 24.09 -15.97 -6.09
CA LYS A 153 25.38 -16.65 -6.16
C LYS A 153 25.52 -17.53 -4.90
N LYS A 154 25.69 -18.82 -5.07
CA LYS A 154 26.06 -19.73 -3.96
C LYS A 154 27.53 -19.47 -3.57
N ASN A 155 27.80 -18.42 -2.81
CA ASN A 155 29.11 -18.20 -2.24
C ASN A 155 29.18 -18.90 -0.88
N LYS A 156 30.20 -19.76 -0.72
CA LYS A 156 30.46 -20.47 0.55
C LYS A 156 30.98 -19.56 1.67
N ILE A 157 31.47 -18.37 1.35
CA ILE A 157 32.09 -17.43 2.29
C ILE A 157 31.41 -16.07 2.15
N ILE A 158 30.84 -15.57 3.25
CA ILE A 158 30.29 -14.22 3.35
C ILE A 158 31.45 -13.26 3.50
N LYS A 159 31.71 -12.44 2.45
CA LYS A 159 32.79 -11.44 2.46
C LYS A 159 32.30 -10.04 2.81
N LYS A 160 31.00 -9.76 2.66
CA LYS A 160 30.40 -8.43 2.91
C LYS A 160 29.01 -8.60 3.50
N ILE A 161 28.68 -7.78 4.48
CA ILE A 161 27.35 -7.63 5.06
C ILE A 161 26.90 -6.21 4.75
N LEU A 162 25.69 -6.04 4.19
CA LEU A 162 25.05 -4.76 4.02
C LEU A 162 23.95 -4.64 5.08
N TYR A 163 24.08 -3.67 5.95
CA TYR A 163 23.04 -3.24 6.87
C TYR A 163 22.34 -2.01 6.28
N VAL A 164 21.01 -2.08 6.14
CA VAL A 164 20.19 -0.97 5.65
C VAL A 164 19.32 -0.49 6.80
N ALA A 165 19.68 0.66 7.36
CA ALA A 165 18.93 1.28 8.46
C ALA A 165 17.77 2.13 7.92
N GLU A 166 16.70 2.28 8.71
CA GLU A 166 15.69 3.30 8.50
C GLU A 166 16.18 4.65 9.03
N PRO A 167 15.78 5.80 8.45
CA PRO A 167 16.12 7.13 8.95
C PRO A 167 15.26 7.49 10.18
N ILE A 168 15.49 6.79 11.28
CA ILE A 168 14.70 6.87 12.52
C ILE A 168 14.71 8.29 13.07
N ARG A 169 15.89 8.92 13.11
CA ARG A 169 16.08 10.28 13.60
C ARG A 169 15.30 11.31 12.80
N GLU A 170 15.34 11.23 11.46
CA GLU A 170 14.60 12.14 10.57
C GLU A 170 13.09 11.96 10.74
N HIS A 171 12.62 10.73 10.88
CA HIS A 171 11.22 10.42 11.15
C HIS A 171 10.76 10.97 12.51
N ALA A 172 11.59 10.84 13.55
CA ALA A 172 11.32 11.36 14.88
C ALA A 172 11.22 12.90 14.87
N ILE A 173 12.15 13.57 14.19
CA ILE A 173 12.11 15.04 14.02
C ILE A 173 10.83 15.44 13.28
N LYS A 174 10.52 14.82 12.14
CA LYS A 174 9.35 15.15 11.32
C LYS A 174 8.02 14.96 12.04
N GLN A 175 7.90 13.93 12.88
CA GLN A 175 6.64 13.56 13.53
C GLN A 175 6.46 14.17 14.91
N HIS A 176 7.55 14.34 15.65
CA HIS A 176 7.53 14.69 17.07
C HIS A 176 8.41 15.88 17.41
N ASN A 177 9.10 16.46 16.42
CA ASN A 177 10.09 17.54 16.58
C ASN A 177 11.16 17.20 17.65
N ASN A 178 11.47 15.92 17.79
CA ASN A 178 12.43 15.40 18.76
C ASN A 178 13.21 14.23 18.11
N PRO A 179 14.54 14.37 17.85
CA PRO A 179 15.35 13.35 17.20
C PRO A 179 15.45 12.05 17.99
N MET A 180 15.28 12.11 19.32
CA MET A 180 15.38 10.96 20.23
C MET A 180 14.01 10.55 20.81
N TYR A 181 12.92 10.83 20.09
CA TYR A 181 11.56 10.55 20.58
C TYR A 181 11.35 9.08 21.00
N TRP A 182 11.94 8.12 20.28
CA TRP A 182 11.84 6.70 20.59
C TRP A 182 12.97 6.18 21.50
N GLY A 183 13.88 7.05 21.96
CA GLY A 183 15.00 6.68 22.82
C GLY A 183 16.19 6.05 22.10
N TYR A 184 16.13 5.91 20.78
CA TYR A 184 17.20 5.40 19.92
C TYR A 184 17.12 6.02 18.51
N ASP A 185 18.19 5.91 17.77
CA ASP A 185 18.28 6.30 16.34
C ASP A 185 19.07 5.26 15.52
N GLU A 186 19.25 5.50 14.23
CA GLU A 186 19.97 4.62 13.32
C GLU A 186 21.48 4.50 13.61
N PHE A 187 22.02 5.33 14.49
CA PHE A 187 23.43 5.31 14.89
C PHE A 187 23.64 4.65 16.25
N SER A 188 22.62 4.51 17.07
CA SER A 188 22.65 3.97 18.42
C SER A 188 22.11 2.54 18.55
N SER A 189 21.65 1.95 17.47
CA SER A 189 21.07 0.59 17.42
C SER A 189 22.10 -0.50 17.14
#